data_c995e9c2bfd630af39f91a5ddd22d925
#
_entry.id   c995e9c2bfd630af39f91a5ddd22d925
#
_cell.length_a   1.000
_cell.length_b   1.000
_cell.length_c   1.000
_cell.angle_alpha   90.00
_cell.angle_beta   90.00
_cell.angle_gamma   90.00
#
_symmetry.space_group_name_H-M   'P 1'
#
loop_
_entity.id
_entity.type
_entity.pdbx_description
1 polymer ?
#
loop_
_entity_poly.entity_id
_entity_poly.type
_entity_poly.pdbx_seq_one_letter_code
_entity_poly.pdbx_strand_id
1 'polypeptide(L)'
;MVGEGENTFREYAAFLLGEGAEKRSDIAGLCYREEDGKAVFTAPRMPMKMDDLVFPYRDLEQMENRIIYYETIRGCPFSCSYCLSSIDKTVRLRSLDLVFDELDFFLKNRVKQVKFVDRTFNCNHEHAYKIWEYIKEHDNGVTNFHFEIGGDLLREEDFELFRGFRPGLIQFEIGVQ
;
A
#
# COMPACT_ATOMS: atom_id res chain seq x y z
N MET A 1 -9.59 -14.96 5.60
CA MET A 1 -8.87 -15.12 4.33
C MET A 1 -7.42 -15.39 4.62
N VAL A 2 -6.72 -16.05 3.71
CA VAL A 2 -5.31 -16.43 3.86
C VAL A 2 -4.54 -15.76 2.72
N GLY A 3 -3.44 -15.05 3.04
CA GLY A 3 -2.71 -14.22 2.10
C GLY A 3 -3.43 -12.89 1.82
N GLU A 4 -3.25 -12.35 0.61
CA GLU A 4 -3.90 -11.12 0.16
C GLU A 4 -5.41 -11.35 -0.01
N GLY A 5 -6.20 -10.44 0.55
CA GLY A 5 -7.63 -10.65 0.71
C GLY A 5 -8.51 -10.13 -0.43
N GLU A 6 -8.04 -9.22 -1.26
CA GLU A 6 -8.85 -8.43 -2.17
C GLU A 6 -9.65 -9.30 -3.16
N ASN A 7 -8.98 -10.15 -3.92
CA ASN A 7 -9.62 -11.04 -4.87
C ASN A 7 -10.46 -12.12 -4.17
N THR A 8 -9.94 -12.67 -3.05
CA THR A 8 -10.65 -13.67 -2.25
C THR A 8 -11.94 -13.08 -1.68
N PHE A 9 -11.91 -11.84 -1.19
CA PHE A 9 -13.10 -11.15 -0.70
C PHE A 9 -14.12 -10.91 -1.82
N ARG A 10 -13.66 -10.41 -2.96
CA ARG A 10 -14.54 -10.18 -4.12
C ARG A 10 -15.28 -11.46 -4.55
N GLU A 11 -14.53 -12.56 -4.70
CA GLU A 11 -15.11 -13.85 -5.10
C GLU A 11 -16.05 -14.41 -4.02
N TYR A 12 -15.70 -14.27 -2.75
CA TYR A 12 -16.56 -14.72 -1.66
C TYR A 12 -17.83 -13.88 -1.54
N ALA A 13 -17.75 -12.57 -1.75
CA ALA A 13 -18.92 -11.70 -1.78
C ALA A 13 -19.86 -12.06 -2.94
N ALA A 14 -19.31 -12.31 -4.14
CA ALA A 14 -20.09 -12.76 -5.29
C ALA A 14 -20.77 -14.11 -4.99
N PHE A 15 -20.04 -15.07 -4.40
CA PHE A 15 -20.62 -16.35 -3.98
C PHE A 15 -21.82 -16.18 -3.03
N LEU A 16 -21.72 -15.28 -2.03
CA LEU A 16 -22.83 -15.01 -1.10
C LEU A 16 -24.06 -14.37 -1.77
N LEU A 17 -23.84 -13.67 -2.87
CA LEU A 17 -24.90 -13.08 -3.70
C LEU A 17 -25.51 -14.06 -4.72
N GLY A 18 -25.01 -15.30 -4.75
CA GLY A 18 -25.43 -16.31 -5.72
C GLY A 18 -24.78 -16.18 -7.09
N GLU A 19 -23.64 -15.49 -7.16
CA GLU A 19 -22.87 -15.25 -8.37
C GLU A 19 -21.50 -15.95 -8.28
N GLY A 20 -20.92 -16.32 -9.42
CA GLY A 20 -19.56 -16.84 -9.51
C GLY A 20 -19.39 -18.29 -9.08
N ALA A 21 -18.57 -18.57 -8.07
CA ALA A 21 -18.25 -19.92 -7.63
C ALA A 21 -19.48 -20.68 -7.11
N GLU A 22 -19.61 -21.97 -7.45
CA GLU A 22 -20.71 -22.81 -6.97
C GLU A 22 -20.53 -23.23 -5.50
N LYS A 23 -19.29 -23.36 -5.05
CA LYS A 23 -18.95 -23.81 -3.69
C LYS A 23 -17.86 -22.91 -3.10
N ARG A 24 -17.89 -22.76 -1.77
CA ARG A 24 -16.80 -22.07 -1.02
C ARG A 24 -15.43 -22.68 -1.24
N SER A 25 -15.37 -24.00 -1.44
CA SER A 25 -14.13 -24.75 -1.72
C SER A 25 -13.42 -24.32 -2.99
N ASP A 26 -14.14 -23.74 -3.94
CA ASP A 26 -13.63 -23.35 -5.25
C ASP A 26 -12.99 -21.96 -5.24
N ILE A 27 -13.17 -21.20 -4.14
CA ILE A 27 -12.60 -19.88 -3.95
C ILE A 27 -11.22 -20.02 -3.29
N ALA A 28 -10.15 -19.64 -4.00
CA ALA A 28 -8.79 -19.69 -3.46
C ALA A 28 -8.58 -18.67 -2.33
N GLY A 29 -7.74 -19.02 -1.35
CA GLY A 29 -7.38 -18.15 -0.23
C GLY A 29 -8.43 -18.07 0.87
N LEU A 30 -9.40 -18.98 0.95
CA LEU A 30 -10.34 -19.07 2.07
C LEU A 30 -9.86 -20.01 3.17
N CYS A 31 -10.23 -19.67 4.41
CA CYS A 31 -10.27 -20.59 5.53
C CYS A 31 -11.66 -20.49 6.17
N TYR A 32 -12.35 -21.60 6.30
CA TYR A 32 -13.67 -21.66 6.90
C TYR A 32 -13.86 -22.93 7.73
N ARG A 33 -14.89 -22.99 8.56
CA ARG A 33 -15.30 -24.18 9.29
C ARG A 33 -16.45 -24.88 8.58
N GLU A 34 -16.37 -26.21 8.53
CA GLU A 34 -17.48 -27.07 8.16
C GLU A 34 -18.44 -27.27 9.33
N GLU A 35 -19.59 -27.89 9.09
CA GLU A 35 -20.61 -28.15 10.12
C GLU A 35 -20.09 -29.06 11.26
N ASP A 36 -19.16 -29.94 10.96
CA ASP A 36 -18.46 -30.79 11.92
C ASP A 36 -17.41 -30.06 12.77
N GLY A 37 -17.21 -28.76 12.53
CA GLY A 37 -16.25 -27.89 13.21
C GLY A 37 -14.83 -27.94 12.66
N LYS A 38 -14.56 -28.79 11.65
CA LYS A 38 -13.24 -28.90 11.01
C LYS A 38 -12.89 -27.64 10.22
N ALA A 39 -11.65 -27.15 10.40
CA ALA A 39 -11.14 -26.05 9.58
C ALA A 39 -10.69 -26.56 8.21
N VAL A 40 -11.18 -25.92 7.16
CA VAL A 40 -10.81 -26.19 5.77
C VAL A 40 -10.05 -24.99 5.21
N PHE A 41 -8.91 -25.25 4.59
CA PHE A 41 -8.13 -24.28 3.84
C PHE A 41 -8.23 -24.63 2.36
N THR A 42 -8.66 -23.66 1.57
CA THR A 42 -8.72 -23.82 0.11
C THR A 42 -7.35 -23.62 -0.52
N ALA A 43 -7.25 -23.78 -1.83
CA ALA A 43 -6.00 -23.57 -2.55
C ALA A 43 -5.39 -22.19 -2.24
N PRO A 44 -4.06 -22.06 -2.11
CA PRO A 44 -3.43 -20.77 -1.92
C PRO A 44 -3.66 -19.87 -3.14
N ARG A 45 -3.76 -18.57 -2.90
CA ARG A 45 -3.88 -17.59 -3.98
C ARG A 45 -2.52 -17.00 -4.30
N MET A 46 -2.24 -16.86 -5.59
CA MET A 46 -1.06 -16.11 -6.04
C MET A 46 -1.23 -14.62 -5.69
N PRO A 47 -0.13 -13.95 -5.28
CA PRO A 47 -0.14 -12.50 -5.06
C PRO A 47 -0.61 -11.73 -6.29
N MET A 48 -1.42 -10.70 -6.08
CA MET A 48 -1.94 -9.88 -7.17
C MET A 48 -0.91 -8.85 -7.65
N LYS A 49 -1.08 -8.35 -8.87
CA LYS A 49 -0.32 -7.20 -9.35
C LYS A 49 -0.78 -5.94 -8.63
N MET A 50 0.14 -5.05 -8.30
CA MET A 50 -0.20 -3.80 -7.59
C MET A 50 -1.10 -2.88 -8.44
N ASP A 51 -0.98 -2.94 -9.75
CA ASP A 51 -1.81 -2.14 -10.67
C ASP A 51 -3.26 -2.62 -10.76
N ASP A 52 -3.54 -3.86 -10.34
CA ASP A 52 -4.91 -4.39 -10.25
C ASP A 52 -5.66 -3.93 -8.98
N LEU A 53 -4.97 -3.27 -8.03
CA LEU A 53 -5.59 -2.70 -6.84
C LEU A 53 -6.53 -1.57 -7.23
N VAL A 54 -7.75 -1.64 -6.72
CA VAL A 54 -8.74 -0.57 -6.92
C VAL A 54 -8.42 0.58 -5.96
N PHE A 55 -8.29 1.80 -6.49
CA PHE A 55 -8.15 3.00 -5.67
C PHE A 55 -9.43 3.26 -4.87
N PRO A 56 -9.39 3.20 -3.52
CA PRO A 56 -10.60 3.20 -2.70
C PRO A 56 -11.17 4.60 -2.42
N TYR A 57 -10.39 5.66 -2.66
CA TYR A 57 -10.71 7.03 -2.23
C TYR A 57 -11.44 7.81 -3.32
N ARG A 58 -12.64 7.35 -3.74
CA ARG A 58 -13.45 8.05 -4.74
C ARG A 58 -14.29 9.18 -4.15
N ASP A 59 -14.60 9.08 -2.86
CA ASP A 59 -15.36 10.05 -2.10
C ASP A 59 -14.61 10.37 -0.80
N LEU A 60 -14.27 11.64 -0.61
CA LEU A 60 -13.54 12.14 0.56
C LEU A 60 -14.43 12.88 1.56
N GLU A 61 -15.74 13.04 1.32
CA GLU A 61 -16.63 13.79 2.21
C GLU A 61 -16.61 13.23 3.65
N GLN A 62 -16.53 11.89 3.77
CA GLN A 62 -16.45 11.21 5.07
C GLN A 62 -15.03 11.11 5.64
N MET A 63 -14.04 11.57 4.89
CA MET A 63 -12.61 11.47 5.24
C MET A 63 -12.04 12.80 5.75
N GLU A 64 -12.85 13.83 5.90
CA GLU A 64 -12.41 15.12 6.45
C GLU A 64 -11.77 14.93 7.83
N ASN A 65 -10.58 15.48 8.01
CA ASN A 65 -9.75 15.35 9.22
C ASN A 65 -9.31 13.91 9.58
N ARG A 66 -9.32 12.98 8.63
CA ARG A 66 -8.75 11.64 8.79
C ARG A 66 -7.41 11.53 8.07
N ILE A 67 -6.58 10.62 8.56
CA ILE A 67 -5.36 10.20 7.87
C ILE A 67 -5.78 9.26 6.74
N ILE A 68 -5.34 9.53 5.53
CA ILE A 68 -5.50 8.64 4.39
C ILE A 68 -4.32 7.66 4.37
N TYR A 69 -4.60 6.38 4.30
CA TYR A 69 -3.59 5.35 4.17
C TYR A 69 -3.43 4.96 2.71
N TYR A 70 -2.21 4.96 2.20
CA TYR A 70 -1.92 4.71 0.80
C TYR A 70 -0.76 3.72 0.65
N GLU A 71 -0.84 2.80 -0.32
CA GLU A 71 0.15 1.75 -0.54
C GLU A 71 0.62 1.78 -2.00
N THR A 72 1.93 1.90 -2.20
CA THR A 72 2.57 1.85 -3.53
C THR A 72 3.50 0.65 -3.70
N ILE A 73 3.92 0.05 -2.58
CA ILE A 73 4.84 -1.08 -2.54
C ILE A 73 4.29 -2.14 -1.59
N ARG A 74 4.23 -3.37 -2.04
CA ARG A 74 3.89 -4.52 -1.20
C ARG A 74 5.04 -5.52 -1.15
N GLY A 75 5.35 -6.02 0.07
CA GLY A 75 6.51 -6.84 0.36
C GLY A 75 7.69 -6.02 0.89
N CYS A 76 8.68 -6.72 1.44
CA CYS A 76 9.89 -6.11 1.99
C CYS A 76 11.11 -7.01 1.69
N PRO A 77 12.21 -6.49 1.11
CA PRO A 77 13.35 -7.32 0.74
C PRO A 77 14.20 -7.75 1.93
N PHE A 78 14.00 -7.15 3.10
CA PHE A 78 14.81 -7.37 4.30
C PHE A 78 14.39 -8.61 5.08
N SER A 79 15.31 -9.12 5.90
CA SER A 79 15.14 -10.36 6.66
C SER A 79 15.22 -10.13 8.17
N CYS A 80 14.64 -9.04 8.65
CA CYS A 80 14.65 -8.71 10.07
C CYS A 80 13.99 -9.83 10.89
N SER A 81 14.72 -10.37 11.87
CA SER A 81 14.34 -11.57 12.63
C SER A 81 13.05 -11.42 13.45
N TYR A 82 12.70 -10.20 13.82
CA TYR A 82 11.51 -9.86 14.61
C TYR A 82 10.34 -9.33 13.77
N CYS A 83 10.55 -9.10 12.47
CA CYS A 83 9.55 -8.47 11.62
C CYS A 83 8.75 -9.51 10.83
N LEU A 84 7.42 -9.48 10.98
CA LEU A 84 6.52 -10.37 10.25
C LEU A 84 6.58 -10.13 8.72
N SER A 85 6.88 -8.91 8.29
CA SER A 85 7.01 -8.56 6.86
C SER A 85 8.17 -9.26 6.15
N SER A 86 9.12 -9.84 6.90
CA SER A 86 10.23 -10.62 6.35
C SER A 86 9.78 -11.96 5.71
N ILE A 87 8.52 -12.34 5.88
CA ILE A 87 7.95 -13.57 5.30
C ILE A 87 7.74 -13.41 3.79
N ASP A 88 7.25 -12.25 3.34
CA ASP A 88 7.08 -11.94 1.91
C ASP A 88 8.20 -11.01 1.44
N LYS A 89 9.19 -11.62 0.78
CA LYS A 89 10.35 -10.90 0.22
C LYS A 89 10.12 -10.42 -1.21
N THR A 90 8.98 -10.72 -1.79
CA THR A 90 8.64 -10.32 -3.15
C THR A 90 8.18 -8.87 -3.16
N VAL A 91 9.07 -7.97 -3.53
CA VAL A 91 8.74 -6.55 -3.68
C VAL A 91 7.96 -6.35 -4.99
N ARG A 92 6.75 -5.83 -4.87
CA ARG A 92 5.87 -5.49 -6.00
C ARG A 92 5.54 -4.01 -5.93
N LEU A 93 5.74 -3.32 -7.04
CA LEU A 93 5.53 -1.88 -7.17
C LEU A 93 4.25 -1.60 -7.95
N ARG A 94 3.51 -0.58 -7.53
CA ARG A 94 2.48 0.06 -8.34
C ARG A 94 3.16 0.93 -9.40
N SER A 95 2.63 0.94 -10.62
CA SER A 95 3.19 1.77 -11.70
C SER A 95 3.15 3.26 -11.32
N LEU A 96 4.19 4.00 -11.71
CA LEU A 96 4.31 5.41 -11.38
C LEU A 96 3.18 6.25 -11.99
N ASP A 97 2.70 5.90 -13.17
CA ASP A 97 1.58 6.60 -13.81
C ASP A 97 0.32 6.56 -12.93
N LEU A 98 -0.03 5.37 -12.40
CA LEU A 98 -1.16 5.24 -11.47
C LEU A 98 -0.91 5.97 -10.14
N VAL A 99 0.33 5.87 -9.61
CA VAL A 99 0.70 6.57 -8.39
C VAL A 99 0.55 8.08 -8.55
N PHE A 100 1.00 8.65 -9.66
CA PHE A 100 0.90 10.08 -9.92
C PHE A 100 -0.55 10.55 -10.08
N ASP A 101 -1.38 9.79 -10.79
CA ASP A 101 -2.81 10.10 -10.90
C ASP A 101 -3.52 10.10 -9.52
N GLU A 102 -3.15 9.16 -8.65
CA GLU A 102 -3.70 9.03 -7.30
C GLU A 102 -3.17 10.12 -6.36
N LEU A 103 -1.89 10.50 -6.47
CA LEU A 103 -1.32 11.65 -5.76
C LEU A 103 -1.99 12.96 -6.18
N ASP A 104 -2.22 13.13 -7.47
CA ASP A 104 -2.97 14.25 -8.03
C ASP A 104 -4.36 14.36 -7.41
N PHE A 105 -5.05 13.23 -7.25
CA PHE A 105 -6.35 13.20 -6.57
C PHE A 105 -6.25 13.72 -5.12
N PHE A 106 -5.26 13.28 -4.35
CA PHE A 106 -5.07 13.76 -2.97
C PHE A 106 -4.72 15.26 -2.92
N LEU A 107 -3.82 15.70 -3.79
CA LEU A 107 -3.37 17.08 -3.86
C LEU A 107 -4.50 18.05 -4.30
N LYS A 108 -5.28 17.68 -5.32
CA LYS A 108 -6.43 18.45 -5.81
C LYS A 108 -7.53 18.59 -4.76
N ASN A 109 -7.77 17.52 -3.99
CA ASN A 109 -8.75 17.53 -2.90
C ASN A 109 -8.20 18.07 -1.57
N ARG A 110 -6.95 18.57 -1.55
CA ARG A 110 -6.30 19.18 -0.38
C ARG A 110 -6.34 18.29 0.86
N VAL A 111 -6.14 16.97 0.67
CA VAL A 111 -6.06 16.01 1.77
C VAL A 111 -5.00 16.47 2.75
N LYS A 112 -5.32 16.53 4.05
CA LYS A 112 -4.39 17.06 5.05
C LYS A 112 -3.18 16.16 5.27
N GLN A 113 -3.39 14.84 5.32
CA GLN A 113 -2.32 13.87 5.54
C GLN A 113 -2.56 12.56 4.79
N VAL A 114 -1.54 12.14 4.04
CA VAL A 114 -1.46 10.83 3.40
C VAL A 114 -0.30 10.07 4.03
N LYS A 115 -0.61 8.94 4.71
CA LYS A 115 0.40 8.04 5.26
C LYS A 115 0.59 6.87 4.30
N PHE A 116 1.79 6.76 3.74
CA PHE A 116 2.21 5.57 3.02
C PHE A 116 2.41 4.41 4.00
N VAL A 117 1.83 3.26 3.68
CA VAL A 117 1.91 2.05 4.51
C VAL A 117 2.90 1.02 3.96
N ASP A 118 3.70 1.44 3.00
CA ASP A 118 4.81 0.67 2.44
C ASP A 118 5.82 0.34 3.55
N ARG A 119 6.19 -0.93 3.70
CA ARG A 119 7.01 -1.41 4.84
C ARG A 119 8.42 -0.83 4.89
N THR A 120 8.97 -0.47 3.76
CA THR A 120 10.21 0.29 3.59
C THR A 120 10.09 1.00 2.26
N PHE A 121 9.52 2.19 2.27
CA PHE A 121 9.15 2.93 1.06
C PHE A 121 10.32 3.10 0.08
N ASN A 122 11.52 3.38 0.60
CA ASN A 122 12.72 3.60 -0.22
C ASN A 122 13.53 2.32 -0.50
N CYS A 123 12.94 1.13 -0.33
CA CYS A 123 13.63 -0.11 -0.70
C CYS A 123 13.87 -0.25 -2.21
N ASN A 124 13.07 0.45 -3.03
CA ASN A 124 13.38 0.73 -4.44
C ASN A 124 13.62 2.23 -4.58
N HIS A 125 14.89 2.62 -4.64
CA HIS A 125 15.29 4.02 -4.62
C HIS A 125 14.72 4.82 -5.81
N GLU A 126 14.77 4.27 -7.03
CA GLU A 126 14.28 4.98 -8.22
C GLU A 126 12.79 5.29 -8.12
N HIS A 127 12.00 4.33 -7.64
CA HIS A 127 10.56 4.50 -7.44
C HIS A 127 10.28 5.57 -6.37
N ALA A 128 10.97 5.48 -5.23
CA ALA A 128 10.81 6.44 -4.14
C ALA A 128 11.21 7.86 -4.54
N TYR A 129 12.36 8.01 -5.21
CA TYR A 129 12.86 9.30 -5.65
C TYR A 129 11.89 10.02 -6.59
N LYS A 130 11.34 9.30 -7.58
CA LYS A 130 10.36 9.86 -8.52
C LYS A 130 9.06 10.31 -7.83
N ILE A 131 8.62 9.58 -6.80
CA ILE A 131 7.44 9.96 -6.01
C ILE A 131 7.75 11.23 -5.19
N TRP A 132 8.90 11.30 -4.51
CA TRP A 132 9.29 12.48 -3.75
C TRP A 132 9.46 13.72 -4.65
N GLU A 133 10.08 13.55 -5.83
CA GLU A 133 10.23 14.60 -6.83
C GLU A 133 8.86 15.12 -7.29
N TYR A 134 7.95 14.21 -7.64
CA TYR A 134 6.59 14.54 -8.04
C TYR A 134 5.82 15.31 -6.97
N ILE A 135 5.90 14.86 -5.71
CA ILE A 135 5.27 15.53 -4.56
C ILE A 135 5.82 16.95 -4.38
N LYS A 136 7.14 17.14 -4.56
CA LYS A 136 7.77 18.47 -4.48
C LYS A 136 7.24 19.41 -5.56
N GLU A 137 7.18 18.93 -6.78
CA GLU A 137 6.77 19.74 -7.93
C GLU A 137 5.30 20.14 -7.89
N HIS A 138 4.45 19.32 -7.27
CA HIS A 138 3.01 19.50 -7.20
C HIS A 138 2.50 19.93 -5.80
N ASP A 139 3.39 20.38 -4.91
CA ASP A 139 3.01 20.78 -3.55
C ASP A 139 1.90 21.82 -3.54
N ASN A 140 0.78 21.48 -2.92
CA ASN A 140 -0.40 22.34 -2.79
C ASN A 140 -0.38 23.26 -1.54
N GLY A 141 0.72 23.26 -0.78
CA GLY A 141 0.88 24.03 0.45
C GLY A 141 0.11 23.50 1.67
N VAL A 142 -0.60 22.38 1.57
CA VAL A 142 -1.45 21.82 2.64
C VAL A 142 -1.11 20.40 2.99
N THR A 143 -1.03 19.52 1.97
CA THR A 143 -0.90 18.08 2.17
C THR A 143 0.45 17.72 2.79
N ASN A 144 0.41 16.87 3.81
CA ASN A 144 1.59 16.21 4.39
C ASN A 144 1.62 14.76 3.93
N PHE A 145 2.78 14.28 3.54
CA PHE A 145 3.04 12.89 3.17
C PHE A 145 3.97 12.23 4.18
N HIS A 146 3.52 11.14 4.76
CA HIS A 146 4.26 10.39 5.77
C HIS A 146 4.75 9.06 5.22
N PHE A 147 6.05 8.76 5.36
CA PHE A 147 6.72 7.58 4.84
C PHE A 147 7.47 6.83 5.93
N GLU A 148 7.39 5.49 5.91
CA GLU A 148 8.28 4.61 6.67
C GLU A 148 9.49 4.25 5.79
N ILE A 149 10.70 4.63 6.19
CA ILE A 149 11.91 4.49 5.36
C ILE A 149 13.06 3.81 6.11
N GLY A 150 13.96 3.17 5.34
CA GLY A 150 15.29 2.80 5.81
C GLY A 150 16.23 4.00 5.71
N GLY A 151 16.72 4.51 6.87
CA GLY A 151 17.60 5.67 6.89
C GLY A 151 18.95 5.41 6.22
N ASP A 152 19.42 4.16 6.29
CA ASP A 152 20.67 3.68 5.67
C ASP A 152 20.59 3.55 4.13
N LEU A 153 19.39 3.61 3.57
CA LEU A 153 19.15 3.57 2.12
C LEU A 153 19.13 4.95 1.47
N LEU A 154 19.16 6.03 2.28
CA LEU A 154 19.19 7.40 1.76
C LEU A 154 20.51 7.71 1.10
N ARG A 155 20.46 8.48 0.01
CA ARG A 155 21.61 8.92 -0.79
C ARG A 155 21.75 10.43 -0.74
N GLU A 156 22.92 10.95 -1.12
CA GLU A 156 23.18 12.39 -1.13
C GLU A 156 22.15 13.15 -1.98
N GLU A 157 21.76 12.60 -3.12
CA GLU A 157 20.74 13.18 -4.01
C GLU A 157 19.37 13.35 -3.34
N ASP A 158 19.01 12.47 -2.40
CA ASP A 158 17.76 12.57 -1.64
C ASP A 158 17.81 13.79 -0.70
N PHE A 159 18.94 14.00 -0.02
CA PHE A 159 19.11 15.17 0.84
C PHE A 159 19.07 16.48 0.05
N GLU A 160 19.64 16.52 -1.15
CA GLU A 160 19.55 17.69 -2.03
C GLU A 160 18.09 17.96 -2.43
N LEU A 161 17.32 16.89 -2.75
CA LEU A 161 15.90 17.01 -3.06
C LEU A 161 15.12 17.55 -1.85
N PHE A 162 15.38 17.02 -0.65
CA PHE A 162 14.65 17.35 0.58
C PHE A 162 14.92 18.79 1.06
N ARG A 163 16.09 19.37 0.80
CA ARG A 163 16.39 20.78 1.11
C ARG A 163 15.43 21.74 0.40
N GLY A 164 14.85 21.32 -0.72
CA GLY A 164 13.90 22.12 -1.46
C GLY A 164 12.44 21.92 -1.05
N PHE A 165 12.16 21.11 -0.03
CA PHE A 165 10.79 20.87 0.43
C PHE A 165 10.28 21.97 1.33
N ARG A 166 8.98 22.27 1.23
CA ARG A 166 8.29 23.10 2.20
C ARG A 166 8.31 22.42 3.58
N PRO A 167 8.52 23.15 4.68
CA PRO A 167 8.36 22.58 6.03
C PRO A 167 6.96 21.97 6.19
N GLY A 168 6.93 20.70 6.63
CA GLY A 168 5.69 19.94 6.80
C GLY A 168 5.13 19.28 5.53
N LEU A 169 5.82 19.34 4.40
CA LEU A 169 5.42 18.59 3.20
C LEU A 169 5.62 17.09 3.41
N ILE A 170 6.77 16.71 3.96
CA ILE A 170 7.12 15.31 4.20
C ILE A 170 7.43 15.07 5.68
N GLN A 171 7.05 13.89 6.15
CA GLN A 171 7.41 13.33 7.45
C GLN A 171 7.99 11.94 7.24
N PHE A 172 9.14 11.66 7.83
CA PHE A 172 9.75 10.34 7.83
C PHE A 172 9.62 9.66 9.18
N GLU A 173 9.32 8.37 9.14
CA GLU A 173 9.43 7.44 10.26
C GLU A 173 10.61 6.51 9.97
N ILE A 174 11.63 6.57 10.85
CA ILE A 174 12.89 5.83 10.68
C ILE A 174 13.08 4.96 11.92
N GLY A 175 13.17 3.64 11.70
CA GLY A 175 13.54 2.71 12.77
C GLY A 175 15.02 2.87 13.13
N VAL A 176 15.28 3.05 14.43
CA VAL A 176 16.65 3.03 14.98
C VAL A 176 16.80 1.73 15.76
N GLN A 177 17.62 0.79 15.22
CA GLN A 177 17.75 -0.57 15.75
C GLN A 177 19.21 -0.93 16.01
#